data_4f8ec413b2465a4d605b425d2220fd3a
#
_entry.id   4f8ec413b2465a4d605b425d2220fd3a
#
_cell.length_a   1.000
_cell.length_b   1.000
_cell.length_c   1.000
_cell.angle_alpha   90.00
_cell.angle_beta   90.00
_cell.angle_gamma   90.00
#
_symmetry.space_group_name_H-M   'P 1'
#
loop_
_entity.id
_entity.type
_entity.pdbx_description
1 polymer ?
#
loop_
_entity_poly.entity_id
_entity_poly.type
_entity_poly.pdbx_seq_one_letter_code
_entity_poly.pdbx_strand_id
1 'polypeptide(L)'
;MNILVLNAGSSTLKFQLISTDPGRIAKDRDDRLCRGLIERIGGEAIITLETRGGPKQKVTASLADIPAALDYLVRWIVSDESKIAEVRSLGDIHAVGHRVVHGGELFAESRLITDEVFKGIEECIDLAPLHNPNNIKGILATRHVFGSKLPQVAVFDTSFHQSIPEYAFLYALPYHLYRRHHIRRYGFHGTSHRYVADRYRVLRGLSKEQTHVVTLHLGNGCSAAAIRGGSSMDTSMGMTPLEGLVMGTRSGDIDPAIVNVIATKEGLSPHEVDALLNTQSGLQGISGLTNDMRVLLEEMKDHDDRRARLAIEVFCYRARKYVGAFLASMGGADALIFTGGIGENSPEIRRGISNGLEWAGLKLDEDRNKQMAGSEGQITTNDSRLHAFVIPTDEELLIARDTVRCIMDEPSQSSRASAGHANAG
;
A
#
# COMPACT_ATOMS: atom_id res chain seq x y z
N MET A 1 -10.46 -7.42 -20.24
CA MET A 1 -11.43 -6.72 -19.36
C MET A 1 -10.83 -5.35 -19.00
N ASN A 2 -11.66 -4.30 -18.93
CA ASN A 2 -11.24 -3.00 -18.45
C ASN A 2 -11.67 -2.87 -16.98
N ILE A 3 -10.70 -2.74 -16.09
CA ILE A 3 -10.89 -2.70 -14.65
C ILE A 3 -10.60 -1.28 -14.17
N LEU A 4 -11.58 -0.63 -13.56
CA LEU A 4 -11.40 0.63 -12.87
C LEU A 4 -10.93 0.35 -11.44
N VAL A 5 -9.76 0.82 -11.08
CA VAL A 5 -9.21 0.71 -9.72
C VAL A 5 -9.41 2.03 -8.99
N LEU A 6 -9.96 1.95 -7.79
CA LEU A 6 -10.26 3.12 -6.95
C LEU A 6 -9.60 2.99 -5.58
N ASN A 7 -8.98 4.08 -5.15
CA ASN A 7 -8.45 4.26 -3.80
C ASN A 7 -9.03 5.56 -3.24
N ALA A 8 -10.10 5.42 -2.45
CA ALA A 8 -10.84 6.54 -1.88
C ALA A 8 -10.30 6.88 -0.48
N GLY A 9 -9.82 8.11 -0.33
CA GLY A 9 -9.45 8.72 0.95
C GLY A 9 -10.52 9.71 1.44
N SER A 10 -10.24 10.43 2.52
CA SER A 10 -11.18 11.38 3.12
C SER A 10 -11.55 12.55 2.19
N SER A 11 -10.58 13.07 1.45
CA SER A 11 -10.74 14.19 0.50
C SER A 11 -10.00 13.93 -0.82
N THR A 12 -9.70 12.66 -1.12
CA THR A 12 -8.92 12.27 -2.29
C THR A 12 -9.53 11.04 -2.95
N LEU A 13 -9.40 10.95 -4.27
CA LEU A 13 -9.72 9.76 -5.05
C LEU A 13 -8.60 9.51 -6.05
N LYS A 14 -7.76 8.50 -5.80
CA LYS A 14 -6.77 8.02 -6.76
C LYS A 14 -7.39 6.92 -7.59
N PHE A 15 -7.11 6.89 -8.88
CA PHE A 15 -7.67 5.90 -9.79
C PHE A 15 -6.70 5.49 -10.89
N GLN A 16 -6.92 4.28 -11.40
CA GLN A 16 -6.36 3.81 -12.66
C GLN A 16 -7.40 2.99 -13.42
N LEU A 17 -7.38 3.08 -14.74
CA LEU A 17 -8.13 2.20 -15.63
C LEU A 17 -7.15 1.28 -16.34
N ILE A 18 -7.28 -0.02 -16.11
CA ILE A 18 -6.32 -1.03 -16.57
C ILE A 18 -7.05 -2.07 -17.42
N SER A 19 -6.58 -2.29 -18.63
CA SER A 19 -7.03 -3.38 -19.50
C SER A 19 -6.20 -4.63 -19.20
N THR A 20 -6.84 -5.66 -18.67
CA THR A 20 -6.19 -6.91 -18.25
C THR A 20 -7.14 -8.10 -18.35
N ASP A 21 -6.58 -9.29 -18.38
CA ASP A 21 -7.27 -10.58 -18.39
C ASP A 21 -6.28 -11.68 -17.98
N PRO A 22 -6.72 -12.94 -17.72
CA PRO A 22 -5.82 -14.02 -17.29
C PRO A 22 -4.63 -14.25 -18.23
N GLY A 23 -4.83 -14.09 -19.54
CA GLY A 23 -3.76 -14.27 -20.53
C GLY A 23 -2.73 -13.14 -20.50
N ARG A 24 -3.16 -11.90 -20.25
CA ARG A 24 -2.29 -10.73 -20.07
C ARG A 24 -1.55 -10.81 -18.75
N ILE A 25 -2.22 -11.16 -17.67
CA ILE A 25 -1.62 -11.36 -16.33
C ILE A 25 -0.48 -12.38 -16.39
N ALA A 26 -0.72 -13.53 -17.03
CA ALA A 26 0.28 -14.58 -17.16
C ALA A 26 1.54 -14.17 -17.95
N LYS A 27 1.41 -13.18 -18.84
CA LYS A 27 2.49 -12.66 -19.68
C LYS A 27 3.07 -11.34 -19.20
N ASP A 28 2.57 -10.81 -18.08
CA ASP A 28 2.92 -9.47 -17.56
C ASP A 28 2.73 -8.37 -18.63
N ARG A 29 1.57 -8.40 -19.33
CA ARG A 29 1.24 -7.51 -20.47
C ARG A 29 -0.07 -6.76 -20.24
N ASP A 30 -0.34 -6.40 -19.01
CA ASP A 30 -1.44 -5.52 -18.67
C ASP A 30 -1.22 -4.12 -19.26
N ASP A 31 -2.29 -3.42 -19.57
CA ASP A 31 -2.22 -2.14 -20.26
C ASP A 31 -2.94 -1.05 -19.45
N ARG A 32 -2.20 -0.08 -18.93
CA ARG A 32 -2.75 1.07 -18.23
C ARG A 32 -3.28 2.07 -19.25
N LEU A 33 -4.60 2.22 -19.32
CA LEU A 33 -5.28 3.12 -20.26
C LEU A 33 -5.24 4.56 -19.76
N CYS A 34 -5.48 4.79 -18.46
CA CYS A 34 -5.33 6.09 -17.82
C CYS A 34 -5.09 5.95 -16.31
N ARG A 35 -4.66 7.05 -15.71
CA ARG A 35 -4.54 7.22 -14.26
C ARG A 35 -4.81 8.65 -13.85
N GLY A 36 -5.07 8.87 -12.57
CA GLY A 36 -5.18 10.21 -12.05
C GLY A 36 -5.42 10.26 -10.54
N LEU A 37 -5.51 11.50 -10.08
CA LEU A 37 -5.73 11.83 -8.69
C LEU A 37 -6.64 13.05 -8.61
N ILE A 38 -7.68 12.96 -7.81
CA ILE A 38 -8.55 14.06 -7.45
C ILE A 38 -8.28 14.38 -5.98
N GLU A 39 -7.89 15.62 -5.69
CA GLU A 39 -7.53 16.11 -4.36
C GLU A 39 -8.47 17.23 -3.93
N ARG A 40 -8.61 17.47 -2.62
CA ARG A 40 -9.46 18.50 -2.02
C ARG A 40 -10.95 18.33 -2.38
N ILE A 41 -11.42 17.10 -2.43
CA ILE A 41 -12.85 16.81 -2.59
C ILE A 41 -13.59 17.38 -1.38
N GLY A 42 -14.73 18.00 -1.61
CA GLY A 42 -15.48 18.76 -0.61
C GLY A 42 -15.48 20.27 -0.89
N GLY A 43 -14.87 20.72 -1.99
CA GLY A 43 -14.76 22.11 -2.39
C GLY A 43 -14.22 22.26 -3.81
N GLU A 44 -13.31 23.19 -4.02
CA GLU A 44 -12.57 23.31 -5.28
C GLU A 44 -11.50 22.24 -5.35
N ALA A 45 -11.82 21.15 -6.03
CA ALA A 45 -10.94 20.01 -6.20
C ALA A 45 -9.87 20.27 -7.25
N ILE A 46 -8.69 19.69 -7.03
CA ILE A 46 -7.59 19.66 -8.00
C ILE A 46 -7.57 18.28 -8.65
N ILE A 47 -7.74 18.24 -9.96
CA ILE A 47 -7.89 17.02 -10.72
C ILE A 47 -6.67 16.86 -11.63
N THR A 48 -5.93 15.79 -11.43
CA THR A 48 -4.79 15.40 -12.27
C THR A 48 -5.16 14.18 -13.09
N LEU A 49 -5.05 14.25 -14.39
CA LEU A 49 -5.44 13.21 -15.36
C LEU A 49 -4.27 12.91 -16.29
N GLU A 50 -4.07 11.64 -16.62
CA GLU A 50 -3.03 11.18 -17.53
C GLU A 50 -3.54 9.96 -18.29
N THR A 51 -3.56 10.02 -19.60
CA THR A 51 -3.86 8.88 -20.49
C THR A 51 -2.58 8.25 -21.01
N ARG A 52 -2.66 7.01 -21.44
CA ARG A 52 -1.53 6.27 -22.02
C ARG A 52 -0.84 7.07 -23.14
N GLY A 53 0.43 7.43 -22.93
CA GLY A 53 1.22 8.20 -23.89
C GLY A 53 0.79 9.66 -24.06
N GLY A 54 -0.20 10.13 -23.32
CA GLY A 54 -0.64 11.51 -23.32
C GLY A 54 0.05 12.37 -22.24
N PRO A 55 -0.05 13.70 -22.36
CA PRO A 55 0.46 14.60 -21.33
C PRO A 55 -0.38 14.55 -20.07
N LYS A 56 0.26 14.81 -18.95
CA LYS A 56 -0.40 15.02 -17.66
C LYS A 56 -1.18 16.34 -17.71
N GLN A 57 -2.48 16.26 -17.51
CA GLN A 57 -3.38 17.41 -17.43
C GLN A 57 -3.72 17.72 -15.98
N LYS A 58 -3.88 19.02 -15.67
CA LYS A 58 -4.29 19.47 -14.35
C LYS A 58 -5.41 20.49 -14.51
N VAL A 59 -6.56 20.20 -13.94
CA VAL A 59 -7.75 21.06 -13.99
C VAL A 59 -8.34 21.21 -12.58
N THR A 60 -9.23 22.18 -12.38
CA THR A 60 -9.99 22.36 -11.14
C THR A 60 -11.49 22.28 -11.42
N ALA A 61 -12.23 21.72 -10.46
CA ALA A 61 -13.67 21.67 -10.51
C ALA A 61 -14.25 21.67 -9.08
N SER A 62 -15.47 22.19 -8.91
CA SER A 62 -16.18 22.09 -7.65
C SER A 62 -16.79 20.70 -7.52
N LEU A 63 -16.26 19.89 -6.58
CA LEU A 63 -16.68 18.51 -6.32
C LEU A 63 -17.05 18.37 -4.85
N ALA A 64 -18.35 18.22 -4.58
CA ALA A 64 -18.90 18.26 -3.22
C ALA A 64 -18.49 17.03 -2.38
N ASP A 65 -18.34 15.85 -3.01
CA ASP A 65 -18.11 14.57 -2.32
C ASP A 65 -17.49 13.52 -3.26
N ILE A 66 -17.26 12.33 -2.75
CA ILE A 66 -16.70 11.19 -3.52
C ILE A 66 -17.63 10.75 -4.67
N PRO A 67 -18.96 10.65 -4.51
CA PRO A 67 -19.86 10.41 -5.64
C PRO A 67 -19.70 11.40 -6.78
N ALA A 68 -19.65 12.70 -6.51
CA ALA A 68 -19.45 13.75 -7.51
C ALA A 68 -18.07 13.62 -8.19
N ALA A 69 -17.04 13.28 -7.43
CA ALA A 69 -15.71 13.04 -7.97
C ALA A 69 -15.68 11.82 -8.90
N LEU A 70 -16.36 10.72 -8.52
CA LEU A 70 -16.45 9.53 -9.35
C LEU A 70 -17.26 9.78 -10.63
N ASP A 71 -18.39 10.48 -10.54
CA ASP A 71 -19.20 10.86 -11.70
C ASP A 71 -18.40 11.72 -12.69
N TYR A 72 -17.68 12.72 -12.19
CA TYR A 72 -16.76 13.53 -13.00
C TYR A 72 -15.71 12.66 -13.71
N LEU A 73 -15.06 11.78 -12.97
CA LEU A 73 -14.04 10.88 -13.48
C LEU A 73 -14.59 10.00 -14.60
N VAL A 74 -15.73 9.38 -14.37
CA VAL A 74 -16.32 8.41 -15.30
C VAL A 74 -16.78 9.10 -16.59
N ARG A 75 -17.38 10.29 -16.47
CA ARG A 75 -17.71 11.12 -17.66
C ARG A 75 -16.48 11.48 -18.47
N TRP A 76 -15.36 11.83 -17.80
CA TRP A 76 -14.12 12.09 -18.50
C TRP A 76 -13.58 10.85 -19.20
N ILE A 77 -13.59 9.67 -18.54
CA ILE A 77 -13.11 8.41 -19.14
C ILE A 77 -13.84 8.09 -20.47
N VAL A 78 -15.15 8.26 -20.50
CA VAL A 78 -15.98 7.94 -21.69
C VAL A 78 -16.09 9.08 -22.68
N SER A 79 -15.49 10.25 -22.40
CA SER A 79 -15.52 11.40 -23.30
C SER A 79 -14.45 11.31 -24.40
N ASP A 80 -14.65 12.06 -25.48
CA ASP A 80 -13.65 12.19 -26.54
C ASP A 80 -12.34 12.87 -26.06
N GLU A 81 -12.41 13.64 -24.96
CA GLU A 81 -11.25 14.32 -24.37
C GLU A 81 -10.21 13.32 -23.84
N SER A 82 -10.66 12.19 -23.30
CA SER A 82 -9.78 11.15 -22.77
C SER A 82 -8.98 10.43 -23.84
N LYS A 83 -9.51 10.38 -25.07
CA LYS A 83 -8.93 9.64 -26.21
C LYS A 83 -8.69 8.14 -25.89
N ILE A 84 -9.44 7.56 -24.98
CA ILE A 84 -9.35 6.14 -24.63
C ILE A 84 -10.24 5.37 -25.59
N ALA A 85 -9.65 4.79 -26.63
CA ALA A 85 -10.39 4.10 -27.68
C ALA A 85 -11.10 2.83 -27.18
N GLU A 86 -10.59 2.22 -26.11
CA GLU A 86 -11.07 0.97 -25.53
C GLU A 86 -12.31 1.13 -24.64
N VAL A 87 -12.68 2.39 -24.28
CA VAL A 87 -13.83 2.66 -23.41
C VAL A 87 -14.59 3.87 -23.95
N ARG A 88 -15.79 3.62 -24.47
CA ARG A 88 -16.67 4.64 -25.07
C ARG A 88 -17.99 4.80 -24.31
N SER A 89 -18.25 3.88 -23.40
CA SER A 89 -19.47 3.86 -22.61
C SER A 89 -19.18 3.26 -21.23
N LEU A 90 -20.10 3.42 -20.27
CA LEU A 90 -20.02 2.78 -18.95
C LEU A 90 -20.00 1.25 -19.07
N GLY A 91 -20.63 0.69 -20.09
CA GLY A 91 -20.67 -0.77 -20.34
C GLY A 91 -19.30 -1.37 -20.72
N ASP A 92 -18.33 -0.54 -21.10
CA ASP A 92 -16.98 -0.99 -21.43
C ASP A 92 -16.08 -1.10 -20.18
N ILE A 93 -16.56 -0.65 -19.02
CA ILE A 93 -15.95 -0.89 -17.70
C ILE A 93 -16.57 -2.16 -17.14
N HIS A 94 -15.75 -3.21 -16.97
CA HIS A 94 -16.24 -4.55 -16.67
C HIS A 94 -16.31 -4.85 -15.18
N ALA A 95 -15.51 -4.15 -14.36
CA ALA A 95 -15.52 -4.26 -12.91
C ALA A 95 -14.76 -3.10 -12.26
N VAL A 96 -14.96 -2.96 -10.93
CA VAL A 96 -14.22 -2.02 -10.11
C VAL A 96 -13.48 -2.75 -8.99
N GLY A 97 -12.18 -2.51 -8.88
CA GLY A 97 -11.35 -2.93 -7.75
C GLY A 97 -11.18 -1.78 -6.75
N HIS A 98 -11.50 -2.04 -5.49
CA HIS A 98 -11.34 -1.07 -4.41
C HIS A 98 -10.18 -1.46 -3.50
N ARG A 99 -9.29 -0.51 -3.23
CA ARG A 99 -8.40 -0.63 -2.09
C ARG A 99 -9.21 -0.42 -0.82
N VAL A 100 -9.18 -1.39 0.10
CA VAL A 100 -9.75 -1.30 1.45
C VAL A 100 -8.62 -1.41 2.45
N VAL A 101 -8.52 -0.46 3.37
CA VAL A 101 -7.35 -0.39 4.26
C VAL A 101 -7.32 -1.55 5.25
N HIS A 102 -8.47 -1.91 5.85
CA HIS A 102 -8.48 -2.93 6.89
C HIS A 102 -9.54 -3.99 6.65
N GLY A 103 -9.10 -5.25 6.62
CA GLY A 103 -9.97 -6.43 6.50
C GLY A 103 -10.15 -7.23 7.78
N GLY A 104 -9.59 -6.76 8.90
CA GLY A 104 -9.62 -7.50 10.17
C GLY A 104 -9.03 -8.90 10.04
N GLU A 105 -9.54 -9.83 10.82
CA GLU A 105 -9.28 -11.27 10.69
C GLU A 105 -10.29 -11.95 9.72
N LEU A 106 -11.27 -11.18 9.22
CA LEU A 106 -12.35 -11.68 8.36
C LEU A 106 -11.87 -11.92 6.92
N PHE A 107 -10.92 -11.12 6.44
CA PHE A 107 -10.52 -11.14 5.03
C PHE A 107 -9.03 -11.41 4.86
N ALA A 108 -8.69 -12.67 4.61
CA ALA A 108 -7.32 -13.12 4.32
C ALA A 108 -6.94 -12.96 2.84
N GLU A 109 -7.89 -12.63 1.98
CA GLU A 109 -7.71 -12.49 0.52
C GLU A 109 -8.70 -11.46 -0.06
N SER A 110 -8.48 -11.08 -1.31
CA SER A 110 -9.40 -10.21 -2.07
C SER A 110 -10.75 -10.89 -2.26
N ARG A 111 -11.85 -10.13 -2.18
CA ARG A 111 -13.22 -10.67 -2.22
C ARG A 111 -14.14 -9.86 -3.12
N LEU A 112 -15.02 -10.55 -3.86
CA LEU A 112 -16.16 -9.92 -4.51
C LEU A 112 -17.06 -9.29 -3.43
N ILE A 113 -17.46 -8.03 -3.62
CA ILE A 113 -18.27 -7.29 -2.65
C ILE A 113 -19.74 -7.70 -2.77
N THR A 114 -20.10 -8.74 -2.03
CA THR A 114 -21.49 -9.09 -1.72
C THR A 114 -22.01 -8.26 -0.55
N ASP A 115 -23.27 -8.38 -0.19
CA ASP A 115 -23.81 -7.70 0.99
C ASP A 115 -23.17 -8.22 2.29
N GLU A 116 -22.77 -9.50 2.35
CA GLU A 116 -22.05 -10.09 3.46
C GLU A 116 -20.63 -9.50 3.58
N VAL A 117 -19.89 -9.40 2.46
CA VAL A 117 -18.55 -8.79 2.43
C VAL A 117 -18.63 -7.30 2.78
N PHE A 118 -19.64 -6.59 2.27
CA PHE A 118 -19.85 -5.19 2.59
C PHE A 118 -20.06 -4.99 4.10
N LYS A 119 -20.92 -5.80 4.71
CA LYS A 119 -21.15 -5.80 6.16
C LYS A 119 -19.86 -6.11 6.96
N GLY A 120 -19.07 -7.10 6.51
CA GLY A 120 -17.78 -7.38 7.14
C GLY A 120 -16.79 -6.21 7.06
N ILE A 121 -16.81 -5.42 5.96
CA ILE A 121 -16.01 -4.20 5.86
C ILE A 121 -16.50 -3.13 6.86
N GLU A 122 -17.82 -3.01 7.08
CA GLU A 122 -18.39 -2.12 8.10
C GLU A 122 -17.97 -2.56 9.51
N GLU A 123 -17.97 -3.86 9.81
CA GLU A 123 -17.50 -4.40 11.10
C GLU A 123 -16.02 -4.08 11.39
N CYS A 124 -15.21 -3.86 10.34
CA CYS A 124 -13.81 -3.46 10.47
C CYS A 124 -13.62 -1.93 10.66
N ILE A 125 -14.67 -1.13 10.76
CA ILE A 125 -14.55 0.33 10.99
C ILE A 125 -13.82 0.62 12.30
N ASP A 126 -14.12 -0.10 13.36
CA ASP A 126 -13.48 0.09 14.67
C ASP A 126 -11.96 -0.15 14.65
N LEU A 127 -11.47 -0.98 13.71
CA LEU A 127 -10.05 -1.22 13.50
C LEU A 127 -9.37 -0.12 12.66
N ALA A 128 -10.12 0.57 11.80
CA ALA A 128 -9.61 1.62 10.92
C ALA A 128 -10.62 2.78 10.76
N PRO A 129 -10.96 3.50 11.84
CA PRO A 129 -12.02 4.52 11.84
C PRO A 129 -11.73 5.72 10.93
N LEU A 130 -10.47 5.99 10.62
CA LEU A 130 -10.05 7.07 9.72
C LEU A 130 -10.06 6.67 8.24
N HIS A 131 -10.10 5.37 7.93
CA HIS A 131 -9.90 4.86 6.56
C HIS A 131 -11.12 4.10 6.02
N ASN A 132 -11.59 3.06 6.70
CA ASN A 132 -12.67 2.20 6.20
C ASN A 132 -13.96 2.95 5.87
N PRO A 133 -14.41 3.98 6.64
CA PRO A 133 -15.59 4.76 6.26
C PRO A 133 -15.47 5.43 4.89
N ASN A 134 -14.26 5.86 4.50
CA ASN A 134 -14.02 6.48 3.20
C ASN A 134 -13.97 5.42 2.07
N ASN A 135 -13.43 4.24 2.35
CA ASN A 135 -13.46 3.12 1.41
C ASN A 135 -14.91 2.69 1.12
N ILE A 136 -15.76 2.61 2.16
CA ILE A 136 -17.21 2.34 2.05
C ILE A 136 -17.90 3.38 1.17
N LYS A 137 -17.60 4.68 1.36
CA LYS A 137 -18.14 5.75 0.49
C LYS A 137 -17.77 5.52 -0.98
N GLY A 138 -16.55 5.08 -1.26
CA GLY A 138 -16.11 4.72 -2.62
C GLY A 138 -16.92 3.57 -3.22
N ILE A 139 -17.18 2.53 -2.45
CA ILE A 139 -18.00 1.37 -2.86
C ILE A 139 -19.45 1.81 -3.15
N LEU A 140 -20.05 2.59 -2.26
CA LEU A 140 -21.41 3.11 -2.42
C LEU A 140 -21.51 4.06 -3.62
N ALA A 141 -20.54 4.95 -3.81
CA ALA A 141 -20.47 5.83 -4.97
C ALA A 141 -20.43 5.02 -6.28
N THR A 142 -19.67 3.92 -6.30
CA THR A 142 -19.62 3.01 -7.46
C THR A 142 -20.98 2.35 -7.71
N ARG A 143 -21.68 1.88 -6.68
CA ARG A 143 -23.04 1.34 -6.80
C ARG A 143 -24.02 2.39 -7.35
N HIS A 144 -23.86 3.66 -6.95
CA HIS A 144 -24.69 4.77 -7.41
C HIS A 144 -24.46 5.08 -8.89
N VAL A 145 -23.20 5.15 -9.35
CA VAL A 145 -22.84 5.55 -10.72
C VAL A 145 -23.07 4.43 -11.73
N PHE A 146 -22.70 3.19 -11.39
CA PHE A 146 -22.72 2.06 -12.33
C PHE A 146 -23.92 1.10 -12.11
N GLY A 147 -24.66 1.27 -11.01
CA GLY A 147 -25.69 0.35 -10.59
C GLY A 147 -25.13 -0.89 -9.86
N SER A 148 -26.03 -1.71 -9.32
CA SER A 148 -25.70 -2.88 -8.48
C SER A 148 -25.18 -4.09 -9.26
N LYS A 149 -25.28 -4.08 -10.59
CA LYS A 149 -24.87 -5.22 -11.42
C LYS A 149 -23.39 -5.27 -11.78
N LEU A 150 -22.70 -4.11 -11.69
CA LEU A 150 -21.26 -4.07 -11.97
C LEU A 150 -20.51 -4.77 -10.84
N PRO A 151 -19.69 -5.80 -11.12
CA PRO A 151 -18.88 -6.48 -10.11
C PRO A 151 -17.91 -5.50 -9.44
N GLN A 152 -17.83 -5.56 -8.10
CA GLN A 152 -16.90 -4.79 -7.31
C GLN A 152 -16.11 -5.74 -6.42
N VAL A 153 -14.79 -5.54 -6.33
CA VAL A 153 -13.89 -6.38 -5.54
C VAL A 153 -13.17 -5.52 -4.51
N ALA A 154 -13.13 -5.98 -3.25
CA ALA A 154 -12.33 -5.40 -2.19
C ALA A 154 -10.97 -6.08 -2.12
N VAL A 155 -9.90 -5.29 -2.16
CA VAL A 155 -8.52 -5.74 -1.98
C VAL A 155 -7.99 -5.06 -0.72
N PHE A 156 -7.63 -5.88 0.28
CA PHE A 156 -7.33 -5.39 1.62
C PHE A 156 -5.82 -5.23 1.82
N ASP A 157 -5.37 -4.09 2.36
CA ASP A 157 -3.96 -3.85 2.68
C ASP A 157 -3.43 -4.84 3.74
N THR A 158 -4.31 -5.33 4.62
CA THR A 158 -3.96 -6.25 5.70
C THR A 158 -3.92 -7.71 5.26
N SER A 159 -4.53 -8.07 4.12
CA SER A 159 -4.74 -9.47 3.73
C SER A 159 -3.43 -10.26 3.51
N PHE A 160 -2.41 -9.63 2.94
CA PHE A 160 -1.12 -10.27 2.72
C PHE A 160 -0.44 -10.70 4.02
N HIS A 161 -0.71 -9.98 5.11
CA HIS A 161 -0.13 -10.20 6.42
C HIS A 161 -0.92 -11.20 7.30
N GLN A 162 -2.03 -11.75 6.80
CA GLN A 162 -2.80 -12.76 7.54
C GLN A 162 -2.05 -14.09 7.73
N SER A 163 -1.00 -14.33 6.95
CA SER A 163 -0.11 -15.49 7.11
C SER A 163 0.91 -15.36 8.24
N ILE A 164 0.98 -14.22 8.92
CA ILE A 164 1.88 -14.00 10.06
C ILE A 164 1.47 -14.96 11.19
N PRO A 165 2.42 -15.77 11.74
CA PRO A 165 2.11 -16.74 12.77
C PRO A 165 1.75 -16.06 14.11
N GLU A 166 1.02 -16.79 14.96
CA GLU A 166 0.48 -16.25 16.22
C GLU A 166 1.54 -15.63 17.11
N TYR A 167 2.69 -16.27 17.26
CA TYR A 167 3.81 -15.77 18.07
C TYR A 167 4.44 -14.47 17.54
N ALA A 168 4.17 -14.07 16.29
CA ALA A 168 4.66 -12.83 15.69
C ALA A 168 3.58 -11.75 15.64
N PHE A 169 2.29 -12.11 15.54
CA PHE A 169 1.22 -11.13 15.55
C PHE A 169 0.70 -10.73 16.93
N LEU A 170 0.88 -11.56 17.97
CA LEU A 170 0.43 -11.24 19.32
C LEU A 170 1.33 -10.20 19.98
N TYR A 171 0.71 -9.20 20.59
CA TYR A 171 1.39 -8.35 21.55
C TYR A 171 1.50 -9.05 22.89
N ALA A 172 2.59 -8.82 23.64
CA ALA A 172 2.79 -9.33 24.99
C ALA A 172 1.88 -8.59 26.00
N LEU A 173 0.58 -8.64 25.76
CA LEU A 173 -0.49 -8.07 26.56
C LEU A 173 -1.39 -9.20 27.12
N PRO A 174 -2.24 -8.93 28.13
CA PRO A 174 -3.19 -9.92 28.60
C PRO A 174 -4.01 -10.50 27.43
N TYR A 175 -3.97 -11.83 27.28
CA TYR A 175 -4.53 -12.55 26.11
C TYR A 175 -6.02 -12.25 25.86
N HIS A 176 -6.78 -11.93 26.93
CA HIS A 176 -8.18 -11.56 26.78
C HIS A 176 -8.42 -10.29 25.94
N LEU A 177 -7.43 -9.39 25.84
CA LEU A 177 -7.53 -8.20 25.01
C LEU A 177 -7.53 -8.57 23.52
N TYR A 178 -6.71 -9.54 23.13
CA TYR A 178 -6.80 -10.13 21.81
C TYR A 178 -8.17 -10.79 21.59
N ARG A 179 -8.60 -11.67 22.50
CA ARG A 179 -9.86 -12.43 22.35
C ARG A 179 -11.12 -11.56 22.27
N ARG A 180 -11.14 -10.41 22.94
CA ARG A 180 -12.32 -9.53 22.99
C ARG A 180 -12.29 -8.41 21.98
N HIS A 181 -11.12 -7.88 21.72
CA HIS A 181 -10.95 -6.63 20.96
C HIS A 181 -10.08 -6.79 19.74
N HIS A 182 -9.66 -8.02 19.43
CA HIS A 182 -8.79 -8.33 18.29
C HIS A 182 -7.51 -7.49 18.27
N ILE A 183 -6.97 -7.15 19.46
CA ILE A 183 -5.72 -6.38 19.60
C ILE A 183 -4.56 -7.29 19.24
N ARG A 184 -4.08 -7.12 18.02
CA ARG A 184 -2.96 -7.86 17.43
C ARG A 184 -2.28 -7.03 16.36
N ARG A 185 -1.12 -7.45 15.89
CA ARG A 185 -0.48 -6.93 14.69
C ARG A 185 -1.26 -7.39 13.45
N TYR A 186 -1.63 -6.44 12.58
CA TYR A 186 -2.25 -6.70 11.28
C TYR A 186 -1.28 -6.40 10.13
N GLY A 187 -0.56 -5.28 10.20
CA GLY A 187 0.28 -4.79 9.13
C GLY A 187 -0.51 -4.17 7.97
N PHE A 188 0.17 -3.32 7.21
CA PHE A 188 -0.42 -2.56 6.11
C PHE A 188 0.53 -2.54 4.92
N HIS A 189 0.15 -1.86 3.82
CA HIS A 189 0.85 -1.88 2.54
C HIS A 189 1.03 -3.32 1.98
N GLY A 190 0.17 -4.24 2.37
CA GLY A 190 0.25 -5.64 1.96
C GLY A 190 0.19 -5.82 0.44
N THR A 191 -0.59 -5.00 -0.25
CA THR A 191 -0.63 -4.95 -1.72
C THR A 191 0.74 -4.61 -2.30
N SER A 192 1.41 -3.60 -1.76
CA SER A 192 2.75 -3.22 -2.20
C SER A 192 3.79 -4.30 -1.91
N HIS A 193 3.85 -4.80 -0.66
CA HIS A 193 4.80 -5.85 -0.28
C HIS A 193 4.63 -7.12 -1.11
N ARG A 194 3.39 -7.54 -1.37
CA ARG A 194 3.08 -8.69 -2.23
C ARG A 194 3.50 -8.43 -3.68
N TYR A 195 3.17 -7.25 -4.22
CA TYR A 195 3.53 -6.91 -5.59
C TYR A 195 5.04 -6.99 -5.84
N VAL A 196 5.84 -6.33 -4.99
CA VAL A 196 7.28 -6.30 -5.20
C VAL A 196 7.97 -7.65 -4.94
N ALA A 197 7.43 -8.46 -4.03
CA ALA A 197 7.92 -9.83 -3.82
C ALA A 197 7.60 -10.73 -5.02
N ASP A 198 6.39 -10.65 -5.58
CA ASP A 198 6.02 -11.35 -6.81
C ASP A 198 6.84 -10.87 -8.01
N ARG A 199 7.09 -9.56 -8.12
CA ARG A 199 7.92 -9.00 -9.18
C ARG A 199 9.37 -9.48 -9.09
N TYR A 200 9.96 -9.47 -7.88
CA TYR A 200 11.29 -10.03 -7.63
C TYR A 200 11.37 -11.49 -8.07
N ARG A 201 10.37 -12.30 -7.71
CA ARG A 201 10.29 -13.71 -8.10
C ARG A 201 10.31 -13.88 -9.63
N VAL A 202 9.53 -13.08 -10.35
CA VAL A 202 9.50 -13.09 -11.84
C VAL A 202 10.86 -12.69 -12.41
N LEU A 203 11.47 -11.61 -11.92
CA LEU A 203 12.78 -11.14 -12.36
C LEU A 203 13.90 -12.18 -12.17
N ARG A 204 13.79 -12.96 -11.10
CA ARG A 204 14.80 -13.97 -10.75
C ARG A 204 14.48 -15.38 -11.28
N GLY A 205 13.31 -15.59 -11.87
CA GLY A 205 12.84 -16.90 -12.32
C GLY A 205 12.65 -17.91 -11.17
N LEU A 206 12.21 -17.41 -9.98
CA LEU A 206 12.04 -18.23 -8.78
C LEU A 206 10.60 -18.73 -8.63
N SER A 207 10.42 -19.86 -7.94
CA SER A 207 9.10 -20.26 -7.45
C SER A 207 8.69 -19.40 -6.23
N LYS A 208 7.42 -19.53 -5.82
CA LYS A 208 6.91 -18.84 -4.62
C LYS A 208 7.70 -19.28 -3.38
N GLU A 209 7.92 -20.58 -3.24
CA GLU A 209 8.58 -21.21 -2.09
C GLU A 209 10.05 -20.80 -1.97
N GLN A 210 10.69 -20.45 -3.09
CA GLN A 210 12.08 -19.97 -3.15
C GLN A 210 12.21 -18.47 -2.89
N THR A 211 11.12 -17.76 -2.61
CA THR A 211 11.15 -16.31 -2.42
C THR A 211 11.30 -15.96 -0.94
N HIS A 212 12.52 -15.57 -0.55
CA HIS A 212 12.87 -15.16 0.80
C HIS A 212 13.45 -13.73 0.79
N VAL A 213 12.63 -12.74 1.12
CA VAL A 213 13.03 -11.34 0.96
C VAL A 213 12.57 -10.47 2.14
N VAL A 214 13.32 -9.41 2.40
CA VAL A 214 12.86 -8.28 3.21
C VAL A 214 12.47 -7.15 2.27
N THR A 215 11.26 -6.64 2.40
CA THR A 215 10.77 -5.54 1.57
C THR A 215 10.61 -4.28 2.41
N LEU A 216 11.03 -3.14 1.87
CA LEU A 216 10.92 -1.81 2.48
C LEU A 216 10.06 -0.93 1.57
N HIS A 217 8.81 -0.69 1.98
CA HIS A 217 7.96 0.33 1.37
C HIS A 217 8.24 1.66 2.07
N LEU A 218 8.94 2.57 1.39
CA LEU A 218 9.37 3.85 1.94
C LEU A 218 8.71 5.00 1.17
N GLY A 219 7.70 5.59 1.77
CA GLY A 219 6.97 6.75 1.28
C GLY A 219 6.71 7.76 2.40
N ASN A 220 5.60 8.52 2.33
CA ASN A 220 5.14 9.30 3.49
C ASN A 220 4.70 8.38 4.64
N GLY A 221 4.00 7.27 4.33
CA GLY A 221 3.91 6.10 5.20
C GLY A 221 5.04 5.12 4.87
N CYS A 222 5.62 4.48 5.88
CA CYS A 222 6.71 3.52 5.70
C CYS A 222 6.43 2.21 6.44
N SER A 223 6.76 1.11 5.79
CA SER A 223 6.71 -0.22 6.41
C SER A 223 7.80 -1.15 5.87
N ALA A 224 8.15 -2.14 6.67
CA ALA A 224 8.97 -3.26 6.27
C ALA A 224 8.19 -4.56 6.41
N ALA A 225 8.50 -5.57 5.61
CA ALA A 225 7.93 -6.91 5.77
C ALA A 225 8.99 -7.99 5.57
N ALA A 226 8.92 -9.02 6.41
CA ALA A 226 9.66 -10.26 6.30
C ALA A 226 8.83 -11.25 5.48
N ILE A 227 9.33 -11.69 4.34
CA ILE A 227 8.62 -12.57 3.42
C ILE A 227 9.43 -13.85 3.22
N ARG A 228 8.86 -14.99 3.59
CA ARG A 228 9.48 -16.30 3.43
C ARG A 228 8.54 -17.24 2.68
N GLY A 229 9.06 -17.90 1.65
CA GLY A 229 8.23 -18.74 0.78
C GLY A 229 7.09 -17.94 0.12
N GLY A 230 7.34 -16.65 -0.22
CA GLY A 230 6.35 -15.75 -0.80
C GLY A 230 5.16 -15.39 0.11
N SER A 231 5.25 -15.66 1.42
CA SER A 231 4.22 -15.34 2.42
C SER A 231 4.78 -14.42 3.50
N SER A 232 3.97 -13.50 4.01
CA SER A 232 4.38 -12.60 5.08
C SER A 232 4.58 -13.37 6.39
N MET A 233 5.75 -13.23 7.01
CA MET A 233 6.09 -13.84 8.30
C MET A 233 6.09 -12.83 9.43
N ASP A 234 6.34 -11.56 9.12
CA ASP A 234 6.32 -10.44 10.05
C ASP A 234 6.25 -9.12 9.28
N THR A 235 5.84 -8.05 9.95
CA THR A 235 5.78 -6.70 9.38
C THR A 235 5.98 -5.65 10.45
N SER A 236 6.44 -4.46 10.06
CA SER A 236 6.75 -3.39 11.00
C SER A 236 5.54 -2.62 11.51
N MET A 237 4.48 -2.46 10.70
CA MET A 237 3.25 -1.82 11.16
C MET A 237 2.47 -2.80 12.05
N GLY A 238 1.77 -2.26 13.05
CA GLY A 238 1.10 -3.02 14.07
C GLY A 238 -0.41 -3.19 13.85
N MET A 239 -1.16 -2.99 14.93
CA MET A 239 -2.62 -2.90 14.90
C MET A 239 -3.08 -1.71 14.05
N THR A 240 -2.31 -0.63 14.09
CA THR A 240 -2.51 0.57 13.29
C THR A 240 -1.27 0.87 12.43
N PRO A 241 -1.36 1.73 11.43
CA PRO A 241 -0.18 2.10 10.63
C PRO A 241 0.76 3.10 11.32
N LEU A 242 0.74 3.20 12.66
CA LEU A 242 1.61 4.07 13.46
C LEU A 242 2.91 3.37 13.87
N GLU A 243 2.85 2.12 14.33
CA GLU A 243 3.99 1.32 14.81
C GLU A 243 5.02 1.11 13.69
N GLY A 244 6.29 0.96 14.04
CA GLY A 244 7.34 0.49 13.15
C GLY A 244 8.35 1.56 12.75
N LEU A 245 8.52 1.75 11.45
CA LEU A 245 9.49 2.68 10.88
C LEU A 245 9.14 4.14 11.20
N VAL A 246 10.16 5.00 11.24
CA VAL A 246 9.94 6.45 11.18
C VAL A 246 9.34 6.79 9.83
N MET A 247 8.33 7.66 9.81
CA MET A 247 7.59 8.03 8.61
C MET A 247 7.65 9.55 8.40
N GLY A 248 6.96 10.06 7.41
CA GLY A 248 6.91 11.50 7.16
C GLY A 248 6.43 12.30 8.37
N THR A 249 5.27 11.92 8.93
CA THR A 249 4.63 12.60 10.07
C THR A 249 4.34 11.68 11.25
N ARG A 250 4.50 10.36 11.11
CA ARG A 250 4.27 9.37 12.16
C ARG A 250 5.56 8.99 12.85
N SER A 251 5.49 8.81 14.17
CA SER A 251 6.67 8.53 15.00
C SER A 251 7.34 7.16 14.71
N GLY A 252 6.57 6.17 14.29
CA GLY A 252 6.99 4.77 14.40
C GLY A 252 7.08 4.34 15.88
N ASP A 253 7.93 3.35 16.15
CA ASP A 253 8.08 2.81 17.51
C ASP A 253 8.53 3.87 18.52
N ILE A 254 7.85 3.86 19.66
CA ILE A 254 8.22 4.62 20.87
C ILE A 254 8.06 3.70 22.10
N ASP A 255 8.63 4.10 23.23
CA ASP A 255 8.28 3.51 24.52
C ASP A 255 6.81 3.88 24.84
N PRO A 256 5.92 2.92 25.09
CA PRO A 256 4.50 3.19 25.40
C PRO A 256 4.31 4.17 26.57
N ALA A 257 5.23 4.21 27.55
CA ALA A 257 5.17 5.15 28.68
C ALA A 257 5.29 6.60 28.26
N ILE A 258 5.91 6.88 27.10
CA ILE A 258 6.06 8.25 26.55
C ILE A 258 4.71 8.91 26.31
N VAL A 259 3.68 8.14 25.94
CA VAL A 259 2.31 8.64 25.74
C VAL A 259 1.82 9.38 27.00
N ASN A 260 1.95 8.76 28.16
CA ASN A 260 1.54 9.36 29.41
C ASN A 260 2.45 10.53 29.84
N VAL A 261 3.76 10.44 29.56
CA VAL A 261 4.72 11.53 29.83
C VAL A 261 4.35 12.77 29.03
N ILE A 262 4.08 12.64 27.73
CA ILE A 262 3.67 13.76 26.86
C ILE A 262 2.32 14.32 27.36
N ALA A 263 1.32 13.47 27.57
CA ALA A 263 0.02 13.89 28.06
C ALA A 263 0.13 14.77 29.31
N THR A 264 0.97 14.33 30.27
CA THR A 264 1.13 15.04 31.55
C THR A 264 1.93 16.34 31.41
N LYS A 265 3.04 16.33 30.64
CA LYS A 265 3.93 17.49 30.51
C LYS A 265 3.36 18.60 29.62
N GLU A 266 2.66 18.24 28.57
CA GLU A 266 2.08 19.16 27.59
C GLU A 266 0.59 19.47 27.88
N GLY A 267 -0.02 18.79 28.88
CA GLY A 267 -1.44 18.97 29.23
C GLY A 267 -2.39 18.47 28.15
N LEU A 268 -1.98 17.44 27.39
CA LEU A 268 -2.73 16.89 26.27
C LEU A 268 -3.62 15.71 26.73
N SER A 269 -4.79 15.60 26.13
CA SER A 269 -5.63 14.40 26.20
C SER A 269 -4.99 13.22 25.45
N PRO A 270 -5.36 11.96 25.74
CA PRO A 270 -4.87 10.80 24.98
C PRO A 270 -5.12 10.91 23.47
N HIS A 271 -6.23 11.52 23.06
CA HIS A 271 -6.56 11.73 21.65
C HIS A 271 -5.62 12.76 20.98
N GLU A 272 -5.27 13.82 21.70
CA GLU A 272 -4.32 14.83 21.20
C GLU A 272 -2.90 14.26 21.11
N VAL A 273 -2.49 13.38 22.04
CA VAL A 273 -1.22 12.66 21.93
C VAL A 273 -1.22 11.73 20.73
N ASP A 274 -2.32 10.97 20.50
CA ASP A 274 -2.45 10.12 19.30
C ASP A 274 -2.33 10.97 18.02
N ALA A 275 -3.02 12.11 17.95
CA ALA A 275 -2.92 13.04 16.82
C ALA A 275 -1.48 13.54 16.62
N LEU A 276 -0.77 13.91 17.70
CA LEU A 276 0.63 14.35 17.66
C LEU A 276 1.53 13.25 17.07
N LEU A 277 1.38 12.00 17.54
CA LEU A 277 2.18 10.88 17.06
C LEU A 277 1.93 10.53 15.59
N ASN A 278 0.71 10.76 15.11
CA ASN A 278 0.31 10.46 13.74
C ASN A 278 0.61 11.58 12.73
N THR A 279 0.54 12.86 13.16
CA THR A 279 0.52 13.99 12.21
C THR A 279 1.62 15.03 12.41
N GLN A 280 2.33 15.02 13.56
CA GLN A 280 3.33 16.04 13.91
C GLN A 280 4.69 15.47 14.32
N SER A 281 4.87 14.16 14.16
CA SER A 281 6.07 13.40 14.53
C SER A 281 6.91 13.04 13.29
N GLY A 282 7.67 11.96 13.35
CA GLY A 282 8.46 11.46 12.24
C GLY A 282 9.51 12.43 11.73
N LEU A 283 9.73 12.43 10.42
CA LEU A 283 10.69 13.33 9.76
C LEU A 283 10.37 14.81 10.05
N GLN A 284 9.09 15.18 9.94
CA GLN A 284 8.63 16.54 10.21
C GLN A 284 8.91 16.94 11.67
N GLY A 285 8.60 16.09 12.63
CA GLY A 285 8.78 16.37 14.05
C GLY A 285 10.27 16.50 14.44
N ILE A 286 11.12 15.61 13.93
CA ILE A 286 12.56 15.64 14.20
C ILE A 286 13.22 16.83 13.52
N SER A 287 12.95 17.06 12.23
CA SER A 287 13.55 18.16 11.49
C SER A 287 13.00 19.53 11.93
N GLY A 288 11.70 19.59 12.24
CA GLY A 288 10.98 20.85 12.46
C GLY A 288 10.76 21.65 11.17
N LEU A 289 11.02 21.04 10.00
CA LEU A 289 10.96 21.69 8.70
C LEU A 289 9.82 21.11 7.84
N THR A 290 9.95 19.83 7.48
CA THR A 290 9.06 19.19 6.51
C THR A 290 9.08 17.66 6.67
N ASN A 291 8.08 17.00 6.11
CA ASN A 291 8.02 15.53 5.91
C ASN A 291 8.55 15.10 4.54
N ASP A 292 8.91 16.04 3.66
CA ASP A 292 9.44 15.72 2.33
C ASP A 292 10.92 15.39 2.39
N MET A 293 11.27 14.12 2.13
CA MET A 293 12.66 13.64 2.17
C MET A 293 13.58 14.36 1.18
N ARG A 294 13.05 14.82 0.06
CA ARG A 294 13.83 15.53 -0.96
C ARG A 294 14.34 16.86 -0.41
N VAL A 295 13.44 17.62 0.20
CA VAL A 295 13.77 18.90 0.85
C VAL A 295 14.74 18.68 2.00
N LEU A 296 14.57 17.63 2.82
CA LEU A 296 15.50 17.31 3.90
C LEU A 296 16.91 16.97 3.39
N LEU A 297 17.01 16.26 2.27
CA LEU A 297 18.30 15.95 1.63
C LEU A 297 18.97 17.22 1.07
N GLU A 298 18.20 18.13 0.48
CA GLU A 298 18.68 19.46 0.02
C GLU A 298 19.16 20.30 1.20
N GLU A 299 18.37 20.44 2.26
CA GLU A 299 18.73 21.19 3.46
C GLU A 299 20.01 20.63 4.14
N MET A 300 20.13 19.32 4.21
CA MET A 300 21.33 18.67 4.73
C MET A 300 22.56 18.96 3.87
N LYS A 301 22.40 18.93 2.54
CA LYS A 301 23.52 19.08 1.60
C LYS A 301 23.96 20.53 1.41
N ASP A 302 22.99 21.41 1.20
CA ASP A 302 23.24 22.78 0.74
C ASP A 302 23.36 23.77 1.91
N HIS A 303 22.72 23.50 3.06
CA HIS A 303 22.70 24.36 4.24
C HIS A 303 23.35 23.72 5.47
N ASP A 304 23.83 22.48 5.38
CA ASP A 304 24.42 21.72 6.49
C ASP A 304 23.49 21.64 7.73
N ASP A 305 22.15 21.60 7.46
CA ASP A 305 21.17 21.61 8.54
C ASP A 305 21.29 20.38 9.41
N ARG A 306 21.58 20.59 10.70
CA ARG A 306 21.80 19.52 11.68
C ARG A 306 20.54 18.69 11.91
N ARG A 307 19.36 19.32 11.96
CA ARG A 307 18.10 18.62 12.27
C ARG A 307 17.61 17.83 11.09
N ALA A 308 17.79 18.34 9.86
CA ALA A 308 17.51 17.58 8.64
C ALA A 308 18.41 16.33 8.56
N ARG A 309 19.72 16.48 8.82
CA ARG A 309 20.65 15.35 8.91
C ARG A 309 20.22 14.33 9.94
N LEU A 310 19.92 14.76 11.18
CA LEU A 310 19.48 13.88 12.25
C LEU A 310 18.19 13.14 11.90
N ALA A 311 17.21 13.79 11.27
CA ALA A 311 15.96 13.16 10.83
C ALA A 311 16.23 12.03 9.81
N ILE A 312 17.13 12.27 8.85
CA ILE A 312 17.55 11.27 7.86
C ILE A 312 18.29 10.10 8.52
N GLU A 313 19.22 10.39 9.44
CA GLU A 313 19.96 9.36 10.16
C GLU A 313 19.04 8.46 11.00
N VAL A 314 18.11 9.05 11.74
CA VAL A 314 17.10 8.30 12.54
C VAL A 314 16.22 7.44 11.65
N PHE A 315 15.78 7.96 10.50
CA PHE A 315 15.00 7.23 9.51
C PHE A 315 15.76 6.00 8.98
N CYS A 316 16.97 6.20 8.50
CA CYS A 316 17.81 5.12 7.98
C CYS A 316 18.19 4.09 9.06
N TYR A 317 18.51 4.56 10.26
CA TYR A 317 18.85 3.69 11.38
C TYR A 317 17.69 2.79 11.80
N ARG A 318 16.48 3.35 11.92
CA ARG A 318 15.28 2.56 12.25
C ARG A 318 14.97 1.52 11.18
N ALA A 319 15.03 1.88 9.90
CA ALA A 319 14.80 0.94 8.80
C ALA A 319 15.83 -0.20 8.83
N ARG A 320 17.11 0.10 9.05
CA ARG A 320 18.18 -0.89 9.19
C ARG A 320 17.94 -1.84 10.36
N LYS A 321 17.48 -1.33 11.51
CA LYS A 321 17.12 -2.18 12.67
C LYS A 321 16.07 -3.22 12.29
N TYR A 322 15.02 -2.81 11.57
CA TYR A 322 14.00 -3.74 11.11
C TYR A 322 14.52 -4.76 10.11
N VAL A 323 15.38 -4.35 9.17
CA VAL A 323 16.06 -5.29 8.27
C VAL A 323 16.84 -6.33 9.07
N GLY A 324 17.65 -5.91 10.05
CA GLY A 324 18.41 -6.82 10.91
C GLY A 324 17.51 -7.77 11.71
N ALA A 325 16.42 -7.27 12.30
CA ALA A 325 15.45 -8.08 13.04
C ALA A 325 14.79 -9.12 12.13
N PHE A 326 14.39 -8.75 10.92
CA PHE A 326 13.75 -9.65 9.96
C PHE A 326 14.72 -10.67 9.37
N LEU A 327 15.97 -10.29 9.12
CA LEU A 327 17.01 -11.27 8.74
C LEU A 327 17.22 -12.31 9.83
N ALA A 328 17.23 -11.89 11.11
CA ALA A 328 17.34 -12.80 12.24
C ALA A 328 16.11 -13.70 12.40
N SER A 329 14.89 -13.14 12.34
CA SER A 329 13.65 -13.91 12.52
C SER A 329 13.40 -14.92 11.39
N MET A 330 13.86 -14.64 10.16
CA MET A 330 13.76 -15.55 9.02
C MET A 330 14.94 -16.53 8.90
N GLY A 331 16.03 -16.33 9.65
CA GLY A 331 17.28 -17.07 9.47
C GLY A 331 18.06 -16.68 8.21
N GLY A 332 17.86 -15.46 7.72
CA GLY A 332 18.43 -14.88 6.51
C GLY A 332 17.40 -14.57 5.44
N ALA A 333 17.83 -13.89 4.39
CA ALA A 333 17.04 -13.59 3.18
C ALA A 333 17.95 -13.55 1.96
N ASP A 334 17.38 -13.74 0.76
CA ASP A 334 18.11 -13.66 -0.50
C ASP A 334 18.26 -12.20 -0.97
N ALA A 335 17.26 -11.37 -0.65
CA ALA A 335 17.30 -9.98 -1.08
C ALA A 335 16.58 -9.02 -0.11
N LEU A 336 17.04 -7.76 -0.16
CA LEU A 336 16.39 -6.58 0.36
C LEU A 336 15.77 -5.83 -0.83
N ILE A 337 14.48 -5.49 -0.76
CA ILE A 337 13.77 -4.80 -1.84
C ILE A 337 13.34 -3.42 -1.37
N PHE A 338 13.79 -2.38 -2.06
CA PHE A 338 13.40 -1.00 -1.85
C PHE A 338 12.26 -0.62 -2.80
N THR A 339 11.19 -0.06 -2.25
CA THR A 339 10.02 0.41 -2.99
C THR A 339 9.36 1.61 -2.29
N GLY A 340 8.31 2.15 -2.90
CA GLY A 340 7.70 3.41 -2.45
C GLY A 340 8.53 4.63 -2.86
N GLY A 341 7.91 5.80 -2.84
CA GLY A 341 8.51 7.01 -3.45
C GLY A 341 9.92 7.34 -2.99
N ILE A 342 10.24 7.17 -1.71
CA ILE A 342 11.60 7.38 -1.16
C ILE A 342 12.51 6.21 -1.55
N GLY A 343 12.05 4.97 -1.38
CA GLY A 343 12.85 3.77 -1.68
C GLY A 343 13.22 3.67 -3.16
N GLU A 344 12.32 4.06 -4.05
CA GLU A 344 12.50 4.03 -5.50
C GLU A 344 13.45 5.14 -5.98
N ASN A 345 13.35 6.35 -5.42
CA ASN A 345 13.96 7.53 -6.02
C ASN A 345 15.17 8.11 -5.26
N SER A 346 15.49 7.63 -4.03
CA SER A 346 16.59 8.19 -3.23
C SER A 346 17.75 7.21 -3.05
N PRO A 347 18.80 7.28 -3.88
CA PRO A 347 20.02 6.51 -3.70
C PRO A 347 20.69 6.74 -2.34
N GLU A 348 20.61 7.97 -1.81
CA GLU A 348 21.19 8.36 -0.53
C GLU A 348 20.55 7.58 0.63
N ILE A 349 19.22 7.47 0.62
CA ILE A 349 18.48 6.74 1.66
C ILE A 349 18.76 5.25 1.56
N ARG A 350 18.76 4.67 0.34
CA ARG A 350 19.11 3.26 0.15
C ARG A 350 20.52 2.94 0.65
N ARG A 351 21.51 3.81 0.35
CA ARG A 351 22.86 3.72 0.89
C ARG A 351 22.83 3.82 2.41
N GLY A 352 22.16 4.84 2.98
CA GLY A 352 22.07 5.05 4.42
C GLY A 352 21.51 3.85 5.17
N ILE A 353 20.53 3.14 4.59
CA ILE A 353 19.95 1.92 5.16
C ILE A 353 20.91 0.74 5.00
N SER A 354 21.53 0.60 3.83
CA SER A 354 22.42 -0.53 3.47
C SER A 354 23.75 -0.50 4.24
N ASN A 355 24.27 0.68 4.57
CA ASN A 355 25.50 0.81 5.36
C ASN A 355 25.36 0.11 6.71
N GLY A 356 26.32 -0.79 7.04
CA GLY A 356 26.30 -1.61 8.25
C GLY A 356 25.52 -2.92 8.10
N LEU A 357 25.18 -3.33 6.86
CA LEU A 357 24.66 -4.68 6.52
C LEU A 357 25.70 -5.57 5.83
N GLU A 358 26.96 -5.15 5.75
CA GLU A 358 28.08 -5.90 5.16
C GLU A 358 28.30 -7.24 5.86
N TRP A 359 28.04 -7.31 7.17
CA TRP A 359 28.08 -8.58 7.93
C TRP A 359 27.09 -9.61 7.42
N ALA A 360 25.93 -9.18 6.88
CA ALA A 360 24.95 -10.04 6.24
C ALA A 360 25.37 -10.42 4.79
N GLY A 361 26.44 -9.81 4.29
CA GLY A 361 26.96 -10.02 2.96
C GLY A 361 26.38 -9.10 1.90
N LEU A 362 25.75 -7.99 2.29
CA LEU A 362 25.31 -6.96 1.36
C LEU A 362 26.52 -6.12 0.90
N LYS A 363 26.71 -6.03 -0.41
CA LYS A 363 27.76 -5.22 -1.04
C LYS A 363 27.10 -4.26 -2.03
N LEU A 364 26.85 -3.03 -1.59
CA LEU A 364 26.22 -2.01 -2.42
C LEU A 364 27.16 -1.62 -3.58
N ASP A 365 26.59 -1.53 -4.79
CA ASP A 365 27.24 -0.95 -5.97
C ASP A 365 26.71 0.48 -6.13
N GLU A 366 27.56 1.47 -5.88
CA GLU A 366 27.16 2.88 -5.83
C GLU A 366 26.68 3.40 -7.18
N ASP A 367 27.25 2.92 -8.28
CA ASP A 367 26.86 3.37 -9.62
C ASP A 367 25.50 2.77 -10.01
N ARG A 368 25.31 1.47 -9.76
CA ARG A 368 24.00 0.82 -9.94
C ARG A 368 22.94 1.47 -9.06
N ASN A 369 23.27 1.75 -7.79
CA ASN A 369 22.35 2.40 -6.88
C ASN A 369 21.86 3.76 -7.40
N LYS A 370 22.75 4.58 -7.96
CA LYS A 370 22.38 5.86 -8.57
C LYS A 370 21.56 5.70 -9.85
N GLN A 371 21.92 4.73 -10.70
CA GLN A 371 21.22 4.48 -11.98
C GLN A 371 19.79 3.98 -11.79
N MET A 372 19.50 3.31 -10.67
CA MET A 372 18.17 2.73 -10.39
C MET A 372 17.19 3.73 -9.73
N ALA A 373 17.40 5.03 -9.86
CA ALA A 373 16.40 6.01 -9.41
C ALA A 373 15.15 5.97 -10.30
N GLY A 374 14.02 5.57 -9.72
CA GLY A 374 12.74 5.39 -10.43
C GLY A 374 12.71 4.23 -11.44
N SER A 375 13.70 3.34 -11.40
CA SER A 375 13.84 2.20 -12.32
C SER A 375 13.96 0.89 -11.54
N GLU A 376 13.68 -0.23 -12.22
CA GLU A 376 13.76 -1.55 -11.65
C GLU A 376 15.15 -2.17 -11.88
N GLY A 377 15.77 -2.69 -10.83
CA GLY A 377 17.04 -3.43 -10.97
C GLY A 377 17.79 -3.68 -9.68
N GLN A 378 18.84 -4.48 -9.80
CA GLN A 378 19.76 -4.81 -8.71
C GLN A 378 20.73 -3.66 -8.46
N ILE A 379 20.94 -3.35 -7.19
CA ILE A 379 21.83 -2.25 -6.74
C ILE A 379 23.04 -2.76 -5.94
N THR A 380 23.24 -4.06 -5.87
CA THR A 380 24.43 -4.68 -5.26
C THR A 380 25.35 -5.27 -6.32
N THR A 381 26.61 -5.53 -5.93
CA THR A 381 27.55 -6.28 -6.77
C THR A 381 27.06 -7.71 -6.99
N ASN A 382 27.60 -8.39 -8.01
CA ASN A 382 27.14 -9.74 -8.36
C ASN A 382 27.57 -10.79 -7.32
N ASP A 383 28.62 -10.54 -6.56
CA ASP A 383 29.15 -11.40 -5.49
C ASP A 383 28.55 -11.09 -4.10
N SER A 384 27.56 -10.21 -4.03
CA SER A 384 26.78 -9.96 -2.82
C SER A 384 25.98 -11.22 -2.43
N ARG A 385 26.06 -11.65 -1.16
CA ARG A 385 25.23 -12.77 -0.67
C ARG A 385 23.79 -12.33 -0.38
N LEU A 386 23.65 -11.18 0.28
CA LEU A 386 22.36 -10.50 0.42
C LEU A 386 22.27 -9.49 -0.72
N HIS A 387 21.44 -9.77 -1.71
CA HIS A 387 21.21 -8.83 -2.79
C HIS A 387 20.35 -7.65 -2.34
N ALA A 388 20.40 -6.55 -3.07
CA ALA A 388 19.42 -5.46 -2.92
C ALA A 388 18.89 -5.05 -4.29
N PHE A 389 17.60 -4.76 -4.34
CA PHE A 389 16.88 -4.36 -5.55
C PHE A 389 16.07 -3.10 -5.30
N VAL A 390 15.90 -2.31 -6.34
CA VAL A 390 14.82 -1.33 -6.46
C VAL A 390 13.74 -1.97 -7.31
N ILE A 391 12.51 -2.00 -6.82
CA ILE A 391 11.34 -2.47 -7.56
C ILE A 391 10.21 -1.47 -7.32
N PRO A 392 9.86 -0.64 -8.33
CA PRO A 392 8.73 0.26 -8.22
C PRO A 392 7.42 -0.50 -7.96
N THR A 393 6.68 -0.05 -6.95
CA THR A 393 5.38 -0.67 -6.64
C THR A 393 4.31 -0.24 -7.63
N ASP A 394 3.40 -1.15 -7.93
CA ASP A 394 2.17 -0.87 -8.70
C ASP A 394 0.98 -1.55 -8.03
N GLU A 395 0.51 -0.91 -6.95
CA GLU A 395 -0.59 -1.42 -6.15
C GLU A 395 -1.89 -1.50 -6.97
N GLU A 396 -2.14 -0.52 -7.83
CA GLU A 396 -3.33 -0.48 -8.66
C GLU A 396 -3.35 -1.62 -9.69
N LEU A 397 -2.18 -1.96 -10.24
CA LEU A 397 -2.06 -3.12 -11.14
C LEU A 397 -2.37 -4.43 -10.39
N LEU A 398 -1.86 -4.57 -9.17
CA LEU A 398 -2.17 -5.74 -8.35
C LEU A 398 -3.67 -5.83 -8.04
N ILE A 399 -4.30 -4.71 -7.68
CA ILE A 399 -5.75 -4.64 -7.43
C ILE A 399 -6.54 -5.03 -8.69
N ALA A 400 -6.15 -4.55 -9.87
CA ALA A 400 -6.80 -4.93 -11.13
C ALA A 400 -6.67 -6.43 -11.40
N ARG A 401 -5.49 -7.00 -11.22
CA ARG A 401 -5.24 -8.46 -11.38
C ARG A 401 -6.05 -9.30 -10.41
N ASP A 402 -6.13 -8.90 -9.15
CA ASP A 402 -6.94 -9.57 -8.14
C ASP A 402 -8.43 -9.45 -8.45
N THR A 403 -8.87 -8.29 -8.94
CA THR A 403 -10.26 -8.09 -9.38
C THR A 403 -10.64 -9.09 -10.47
N VAL A 404 -9.77 -9.28 -11.49
CA VAL A 404 -9.99 -10.29 -12.53
C VAL A 404 -10.05 -11.70 -11.95
N ARG A 405 -9.12 -12.07 -11.07
CA ARG A 405 -9.09 -13.40 -10.42
C ARG A 405 -10.37 -13.68 -9.65
N CYS A 406 -10.79 -12.75 -8.78
CA CYS A 406 -12.02 -12.91 -7.99
C CYS A 406 -13.27 -13.09 -8.85
N ILE A 407 -13.36 -12.40 -10.00
CA ILE A 407 -14.53 -12.52 -10.90
C ILE A 407 -14.50 -13.84 -11.67
N MET A 408 -13.33 -14.33 -12.07
CA MET A 408 -13.19 -15.56 -12.85
C MET A 408 -13.32 -16.82 -11.99
N ASP A 409 -12.95 -16.76 -10.71
CA ASP A 409 -13.03 -17.88 -9.76
C ASP A 409 -14.44 -18.05 -9.17
N GLU A 410 -15.36 -17.06 -9.32
CA GLU A 410 -16.77 -17.22 -8.95
C GLU A 410 -17.48 -18.17 -9.92
N PRO A 411 -18.16 -19.27 -9.43
CA PRO A 411 -18.99 -20.12 -10.28
C PRO A 411 -20.08 -19.26 -10.91
N SER A 412 -20.18 -19.29 -12.23
CA SER A 412 -21.18 -18.54 -12.99
C SER A 412 -22.58 -18.78 -12.38
N GLN A 413 -23.39 -17.73 -12.21
CA GLN A 413 -24.75 -17.84 -11.65
C GLN A 413 -25.65 -18.87 -12.39
N SER A 414 -25.29 -19.27 -13.60
CA SER A 414 -25.94 -20.34 -14.35
C SER A 414 -25.74 -21.75 -13.76
N SER A 415 -24.66 -21.97 -12.97
CA SER A 415 -24.45 -23.28 -12.32
C SER A 415 -25.19 -23.42 -10.98
N ARG A 416 -25.62 -22.32 -10.34
CA ARG A 416 -26.48 -22.38 -9.13
C ARG A 416 -27.94 -22.73 -9.41
N ALA A 417 -28.44 -22.45 -10.61
CA ALA A 417 -29.81 -22.79 -10.99
C ALA A 417 -30.02 -24.31 -11.27
N SER A 418 -28.95 -25.02 -11.62
CA SER A 418 -29.00 -26.46 -11.90
C SER A 418 -28.83 -27.37 -10.68
N ALA A 419 -28.29 -26.86 -9.56
CA ALA A 419 -28.08 -27.61 -8.32
C ALA A 419 -29.32 -27.60 -7.39
N GLY A 420 -30.29 -26.72 -7.64
CA GLY A 420 -31.52 -26.60 -6.83
C GLY A 420 -32.63 -27.56 -7.20
N HIS A 421 -32.51 -28.39 -8.25
CA HIS A 421 -33.56 -29.29 -8.72
C HIS A 421 -33.24 -30.79 -8.55
N ALA A 422 -32.16 -31.16 -7.86
CA ALA A 422 -31.74 -32.54 -7.70
C ALA A 422 -32.00 -33.17 -6.31
N ASN A 423 -32.71 -32.47 -5.39
CA ASN A 423 -33.08 -33.03 -4.08
C ASN A 423 -34.56 -32.80 -3.77
N ALA A 424 -35.43 -33.33 -4.59
CA ALA A 424 -36.83 -33.62 -4.26
C ALA A 424 -37.22 -34.84 -5.07
N GLY A 425 -36.90 -36.00 -4.52
CA GLY A 425 -37.31 -37.31 -4.99
C GLY A 425 -37.07 -38.33 -3.89
#